data_7ec6b07ddb38b1e9c710c4ce071a0871
#
_entry.id   7ec6b07ddb38b1e9c710c4ce071a0871
#
_cell.length_a   1.000
_cell.length_b   1.000
_cell.length_c   1.000
_cell.angle_alpha   90.00
_cell.angle_beta   90.00
_cell.angle_gamma   90.00
#
_symmetry.space_group_name_H-M   'P 1'
#
loop_
_entity.id
_entity.type
_entity.pdbx_description
1 polymer ?
#
loop_
_entity_poly.entity_id
_entity_poly.type
_entity_poly.pdbx_seq_one_letter_code
_entity_poly.pdbx_strand_id
1 'polypeptide(L)'
;MKTYTICGSMKFAKEMQEVAYYLETQQDCNVLQCVYTLDDYKPTKEELKKLELAHYQKIDLSDGIYVLNINGYIGESVSKEIEYAKMHGKEVIYHCK
;
A
#
# COMPACT_ATOMS: atom_id res chain seq x y z
N MET A 1 -2.65 8.97 16.73
CA MET A 1 -1.80 8.04 15.96
C MET A 1 -1.89 8.36 14.49
N LYS A 2 -0.79 8.15 13.76
CA LYS A 2 -0.79 8.38 12.31
C LYS A 2 -1.36 7.19 11.57
N THR A 3 -1.97 7.46 10.42
CA THR A 3 -2.53 6.42 9.54
C THR A 3 -1.70 6.33 8.27
N TYR A 4 -1.28 5.12 7.93
CA TYR A 4 -0.52 4.86 6.70
C TYR A 4 -1.23 3.82 5.85
N THR A 5 -1.22 4.04 4.54
CA THR A 5 -1.67 3.04 3.57
C THR A 5 -0.45 2.26 3.10
N ILE A 6 -0.52 0.93 3.17
CA ILE A 6 0.56 0.08 2.70
C ILE A 6 0.48 -0.04 1.18
N CYS A 7 1.61 0.21 0.53
CA CYS A 7 1.76 0.10 -0.92
C CYS A 7 2.86 -0.90 -1.23
N GLY A 8 2.57 -1.86 -2.09
CA GLY A 8 3.54 -2.87 -2.48
C GLY A 8 2.99 -3.77 -3.56
N SER A 9 3.88 -4.47 -4.25
CA SER A 9 3.49 -5.46 -5.25
C SER A 9 2.77 -6.62 -4.58
N MET A 10 1.75 -7.17 -5.25
CA MET A 10 1.01 -8.32 -4.73
C MET A 10 1.91 -9.54 -4.47
N LYS A 11 3.08 -9.61 -5.11
CA LYS A 11 4.03 -10.68 -4.82
C LYS A 11 4.60 -10.59 -3.40
N PHE A 12 4.43 -9.46 -2.74
CA PHE A 12 4.82 -9.26 -1.33
C PHE A 12 3.61 -9.29 -0.39
N ALA A 13 2.51 -9.91 -0.81
CA ALA A 13 1.27 -9.92 -0.02
C ALA A 13 1.48 -10.41 1.41
N LYS A 14 2.25 -11.47 1.58
CA LYS A 14 2.54 -12.01 2.91
C LYS A 14 3.30 -11.00 3.75
N GLU A 15 4.35 -10.43 3.19
CA GLU A 15 5.19 -9.45 3.89
C GLU A 15 4.41 -8.18 4.21
N MET A 16 3.52 -7.75 3.31
CA MET A 16 2.67 -6.59 3.57
C MET A 16 1.77 -6.81 4.79
N GLN A 17 1.21 -8.01 4.91
CA GLN A 17 0.35 -8.32 6.06
C GLN A 17 1.15 -8.40 7.36
N GLU A 18 2.35 -8.94 7.30
CA GLU A 18 3.25 -9.00 8.46
C GLU A 18 3.66 -7.59 8.91
N VAL A 19 3.98 -6.73 7.96
CA VAL A 19 4.33 -5.33 8.25
C VAL A 19 3.14 -4.59 8.85
N ALA A 20 1.93 -4.80 8.32
CA ALA A 20 0.73 -4.18 8.86
C ALA A 20 0.54 -4.55 10.34
N TYR A 21 0.69 -5.82 10.65
CA TYR A 21 0.61 -6.31 12.02
C TYR A 21 1.65 -5.62 12.92
N TYR A 22 2.89 -5.55 12.45
CA TYR A 22 3.99 -4.93 13.19
C TYR A 22 3.72 -3.44 13.44
N LEU A 23 3.29 -2.71 12.40
CA LEU A 23 3.05 -1.27 12.53
C LEU A 23 1.94 -0.98 13.53
N GLU A 24 0.87 -1.75 13.53
CA GLU A 24 -0.24 -1.51 14.46
C GLU A 24 0.08 -1.95 15.88
N THR A 25 0.82 -3.05 16.05
CA THR A 25 1.08 -3.58 17.38
C THR A 25 2.33 -3.01 18.05
N GLN A 26 3.32 -2.58 17.27
CA GLN A 26 4.62 -2.16 17.82
C GLN A 26 4.96 -0.69 17.57
N GLN A 27 4.32 -0.04 16.61
CA GLN A 27 4.66 1.33 16.23
C GLN A 27 3.53 2.33 16.44
N ASP A 28 2.43 1.89 17.01
CA ASP A 28 1.26 2.73 17.31
C ASP A 28 0.73 3.48 16.07
N CYS A 29 0.81 2.84 14.92
CA CYS A 29 0.25 3.37 13.67
C CYS A 29 -1.08 2.69 13.37
N ASN A 30 -1.96 3.40 12.68
CA ASN A 30 -3.14 2.79 12.07
C ASN A 30 -2.81 2.48 10.61
N VAL A 31 -3.22 1.33 10.11
CA VAL A 31 -2.83 0.89 8.78
C VAL A 31 -4.04 0.59 7.90
N LEU A 32 -4.03 1.16 6.69
CA LEU A 32 -4.99 0.79 5.66
C LEU A 32 -4.29 -0.12 4.65
N GLN A 33 -4.92 -1.23 4.32
CA GLN A 33 -4.35 -2.23 3.44
C GLN A 33 -5.12 -2.32 2.13
N CYS A 34 -4.43 -2.73 1.05
CA CYS A 34 -5.09 -3.05 -0.20
C CYS A 34 -5.99 -4.27 -0.01
N VAL A 35 -6.88 -4.48 -0.96
CA VAL A 35 -7.62 -5.74 -1.01
C VAL A 35 -6.73 -6.76 -1.71
N TYR A 36 -6.37 -7.81 -0.97
CA TYR A 36 -5.48 -8.84 -1.50
C TYR A 36 -6.20 -9.74 -2.49
N THR A 37 -5.45 -10.29 -3.45
CA THR A 37 -6.00 -11.22 -4.44
C THR A 37 -6.62 -12.44 -3.75
N LEU A 38 -7.78 -12.84 -4.28
CA LEU A 38 -8.43 -14.05 -3.82
C LEU A 38 -7.83 -15.27 -4.54
N ASP A 39 -7.74 -16.39 -3.82
CA ASP A 39 -7.25 -17.62 -4.41
C ASP A 39 -8.17 -18.07 -5.55
N ASP A 40 -7.56 -18.56 -6.64
CA ASP A 40 -8.27 -19.09 -7.79
C ASP A 40 -9.24 -18.12 -8.47
N TYR A 41 -9.10 -16.81 -8.23
CA TYR A 41 -9.93 -15.81 -8.87
C TYR A 41 -9.08 -14.77 -9.58
N LYS A 42 -9.32 -14.57 -10.88
CA LYS A 42 -8.64 -13.54 -11.65
C LYS A 42 -9.58 -12.36 -11.84
N PRO A 43 -9.22 -11.18 -11.29
CA PRO A 43 -10.08 -10.00 -11.42
C PRO A 43 -10.26 -9.56 -12.87
N THR A 44 -11.42 -9.02 -13.18
CA THR A 44 -11.68 -8.38 -14.47
C THR A 44 -10.98 -7.03 -14.54
N LYS A 45 -10.87 -6.46 -15.76
CA LYS A 45 -10.29 -5.12 -15.92
C LYS A 45 -11.07 -4.06 -15.15
N GLU A 46 -12.41 -4.17 -15.14
CA GLU A 46 -13.25 -3.23 -14.40
C GLU A 46 -13.00 -3.33 -12.89
N GLU A 47 -12.87 -4.56 -12.39
CA GLU A 47 -12.59 -4.77 -10.98
C GLU A 47 -11.23 -4.21 -10.60
N LEU A 48 -10.22 -4.41 -11.45
CA LEU A 48 -8.89 -3.84 -11.19
C LEU A 48 -8.92 -2.33 -11.12
N LYS A 49 -9.71 -1.66 -11.99
CA LYS A 49 -9.86 -0.20 -11.94
C LYS A 49 -10.52 0.25 -10.64
N LYS A 50 -11.54 -0.47 -10.21
CA LYS A 50 -12.23 -0.14 -8.95
C LYS A 50 -11.30 -0.32 -7.74
N LEU A 51 -10.51 -1.39 -7.73
CA LEU A 51 -9.53 -1.62 -6.67
C LEU A 51 -8.47 -0.53 -6.65
N GLU A 52 -8.02 -0.09 -7.82
CA GLU A 52 -7.05 0.99 -7.94
C GLU A 52 -7.60 2.30 -7.39
N LEU A 53 -8.83 2.68 -7.78
CA LEU A 53 -9.46 3.89 -7.27
C LEU A 53 -9.66 3.84 -5.76
N ALA A 54 -10.09 2.69 -5.24
CA ALA A 54 -10.27 2.51 -3.80
C ALA A 54 -8.94 2.67 -3.07
N HIS A 55 -7.85 2.19 -3.65
CA HIS A 55 -6.53 2.31 -3.06
C HIS A 55 -6.08 3.77 -2.99
N TYR A 56 -6.30 4.54 -4.06
CA TYR A 56 -6.00 5.97 -4.04
C TYR A 56 -6.83 6.71 -2.99
N GLN A 57 -8.09 6.33 -2.80
CA GLN A 57 -8.90 6.91 -1.73
C GLN A 57 -8.34 6.60 -0.35
N LYS A 58 -7.80 5.40 -0.15
CA LYS A 58 -7.13 5.07 1.10
C LYS A 58 -5.93 5.98 1.34
N ILE A 59 -5.17 6.26 0.30
CA ILE A 59 -4.04 7.19 0.40
C ILE A 59 -4.53 8.58 0.78
N ASP A 60 -5.63 9.04 0.19
CA ASP A 60 -6.22 10.34 0.54
C ASP A 60 -6.61 10.42 2.02
N LEU A 61 -7.09 9.32 2.59
CA LEU A 61 -7.50 9.25 3.99
C LEU A 61 -6.33 9.12 4.96
N SER A 62 -5.12 8.90 4.44
CA SER A 62 -3.95 8.59 5.25
C SER A 62 -3.07 9.83 5.44
N ASP A 63 -2.26 9.81 6.49
CA ASP A 63 -1.18 10.80 6.68
C ASP A 63 -0.03 10.54 5.71
N GLY A 64 0.15 9.29 5.29
CA GLY A 64 1.19 8.91 4.37
C GLY A 64 1.03 7.50 3.86
N ILE A 65 2.03 7.05 3.12
CA ILE A 65 2.09 5.67 2.64
C ILE A 65 3.35 4.99 3.16
N TYR A 66 3.25 3.68 3.32
CA TYR A 66 4.37 2.84 3.71
C TYR A 66 4.65 1.88 2.56
N VAL A 67 5.80 2.05 1.91
CA VAL A 67 6.13 1.34 0.67
C VAL A 67 7.00 0.13 0.97
N LEU A 68 6.54 -1.06 0.58
CA LEU A 68 7.37 -2.27 0.65
C LEU A 68 8.19 -2.38 -0.62
N ASN A 69 9.43 -1.92 -0.53
CA ASN A 69 10.39 -1.97 -1.62
C ASN A 69 11.44 -3.06 -1.39
N ILE A 70 10.98 -4.27 -1.15
CA ILE A 70 11.85 -5.41 -0.83
C ILE A 70 12.83 -5.65 -1.98
N ASN A 71 14.13 -5.73 -1.65
CA ASN A 71 15.22 -5.84 -2.61
C ASN A 71 15.23 -4.69 -3.63
N GLY A 72 14.69 -3.53 -3.23
CA GLY A 72 14.63 -2.35 -4.10
C GLY A 72 13.54 -2.42 -5.17
N TYR A 73 12.71 -3.46 -5.18
CA TYR A 73 11.69 -3.60 -6.21
C TYR A 73 10.52 -2.65 -5.97
N ILE A 74 10.21 -1.85 -6.98
CA ILE A 74 9.02 -1.00 -7.01
C ILE A 74 8.38 -1.19 -8.38
N GLY A 75 7.16 -1.77 -8.39
CA GLY A 75 6.43 -1.99 -9.62
C GLY A 75 5.79 -0.70 -10.15
N GLU A 76 5.22 -0.78 -11.34
CA GLU A 76 4.61 0.38 -12.00
C GLU A 76 3.47 0.99 -11.18
N SER A 77 2.57 0.15 -10.65
CA SER A 77 1.44 0.63 -9.85
C SER A 77 1.92 1.35 -8.58
N VAL A 78 2.90 0.78 -7.90
CA VAL A 78 3.44 1.36 -6.68
C VAL A 78 4.17 2.66 -6.98
N SER A 79 4.88 2.73 -8.11
CA SER A 79 5.55 3.96 -8.54
C SER A 79 4.55 5.10 -8.73
N LYS A 80 3.40 4.82 -9.32
CA LYS A 80 2.32 5.80 -9.50
C LYS A 80 1.72 6.23 -8.15
N GLU A 81 1.58 5.30 -7.23
CA GLU A 81 1.07 5.59 -5.88
C GLU A 81 2.02 6.51 -5.11
N ILE A 82 3.32 6.27 -5.24
CA ILE A 82 4.34 7.13 -4.61
C ILE A 82 4.24 8.55 -5.16
N GLU A 83 4.16 8.68 -6.48
CA GLU A 83 4.03 9.97 -7.12
C GLU A 83 2.77 10.70 -6.68
N TYR A 84 1.64 9.98 -6.65
CA TYR A 84 0.36 10.52 -6.18
C TYR A 84 0.47 11.02 -4.73
N ALA A 85 1.06 10.23 -3.86
CA ALA A 85 1.23 10.59 -2.45
C ALA A 85 2.06 11.87 -2.32
N LYS A 86 3.16 11.96 -3.05
CA LYS A 86 4.02 13.15 -3.03
C LYS A 86 3.29 14.39 -3.52
N MET A 87 2.51 14.26 -4.59
CA MET A 87 1.74 15.38 -5.15
C MET A 87 0.68 15.89 -4.18
N HIS A 88 0.18 15.03 -3.30
CA HIS A 88 -0.85 15.39 -2.32
C HIS A 88 -0.28 15.68 -0.93
N GLY A 89 1.03 15.90 -0.83
CA GLY A 89 1.68 16.26 0.43
C GLY A 89 1.68 15.18 1.47
N LYS A 90 1.56 13.93 1.04
CA LYS A 90 1.56 12.79 1.96
C LYS A 90 2.99 12.34 2.25
N GLU A 91 3.22 11.87 3.47
CA GLU A 91 4.50 11.29 3.86
C GLU A 91 4.74 9.98 3.10
N VAL A 92 5.98 9.72 2.69
CA VAL A 92 6.34 8.46 2.02
C VAL A 92 7.44 7.80 2.82
N ILE A 93 7.16 6.63 3.38
CA ILE A 93 8.12 5.85 4.15
C ILE A 93 8.45 4.60 3.36
N TYR A 94 9.74 4.30 3.23
CA TYR A 94 10.20 3.09 2.55
C TYR A 94 10.61 2.04 3.57
N HIS A 95 10.18 0.80 3.33
CA HIS A 95 10.51 -0.33 4.21
C HIS A 95 12.01 -0.62 4.20
N CYS A 96 12.62 -0.62 3.02
CA CYS A 96 14.06 -0.77 2.86
C CYS A 96 14.67 0.57 2.50
N LYS A 97 15.72 0.89 3.18
CA LYS A 97 16.45 2.15 2.94
C LYS A 97 17.50 1.99 1.86
#